data_c7356fc615153ab117f891f7d47694e2
#
_entry.id   c7356fc615153ab117f891f7d47694e2
#
_cell.length_a   1.000
_cell.length_b   1.000
_cell.length_c   1.000
_cell.angle_alpha   90.00
_cell.angle_beta   90.00
_cell.angle_gamma   90.00
#
_symmetry.space_group_name_H-M   'P 1'
#
loop_
_entity.id
_entity.type
_entity.pdbx_description
1 polymer ?
#
loop_
_entity_poly.entity_id
_entity_poly.type
_entity_poly.pdbx_seq_one_letter_code
_entity_poly.pdbx_strand_id
1 'polypeptide(L)'
;MKYVHSILLITLIMSSCKKENTANDTPKDTAVKSYHENFRPQYHFSPEAHWMNDPNGLVYNDGTYHLFYQFYPDSTVWGPMHWGHATSEDLRNWKNEPIALEPDELGYIFSGSAVVDHNNSSGLGTAENPPLIAMFTYHEPKGAEAKTTDYQYQGIAYSLDNGKSFTKYAGNPVVPNNENLVDFRDPKVFWHEDSNKWILVLVAGDRAMIYNSDNLIDWTYLSEFGKDIGAHGGVWECPDLFPLTVKETGETKW
;
A
#
# COMPACT_ATOMS: atom_id res chain seq x y z
N MET A 1 17.51 -97.99 -19.91
CA MET A 1 16.26 -97.32 -20.25
C MET A 1 16.02 -96.22 -19.26
N LYS A 2 16.34 -95.00 -19.61
CA LYS A 2 16.04 -93.78 -18.77
C LYS A 2 15.50 -92.74 -19.74
N TYR A 3 14.26 -92.41 -19.59
CA TYR A 3 13.58 -91.31 -20.27
C TYR A 3 13.98 -89.93 -19.71
N VAL A 4 14.53 -89.06 -20.57
CA VAL A 4 14.81 -87.69 -20.25
C VAL A 4 13.65 -86.89 -20.82
N HIS A 5 12.87 -86.29 -19.97
CA HIS A 5 11.82 -85.31 -20.32
C HIS A 5 12.42 -83.91 -20.42
N SER A 6 12.47 -83.41 -21.67
CA SER A 6 12.82 -81.99 -21.87
C SER A 6 11.62 -81.16 -21.61
N ILE A 7 11.72 -80.33 -20.58
CA ILE A 7 10.74 -79.25 -20.26
C ILE A 7 11.12 -78.02 -21.09
N LEU A 8 10.26 -77.64 -21.98
CA LEU A 8 10.38 -76.42 -22.78
C LEU A 8 9.83 -75.24 -21.97
N LEU A 9 10.72 -74.39 -21.52
CA LEU A 9 10.36 -73.20 -20.78
C LEU A 9 10.03 -72.03 -21.75
N ILE A 10 8.75 -71.74 -21.94
CA ILE A 10 8.31 -70.64 -22.76
C ILE A 10 8.36 -69.32 -21.83
N THR A 11 9.33 -68.47 -22.08
CA THR A 11 9.45 -67.18 -21.50
C THR A 11 8.52 -66.19 -22.22
N LEU A 12 7.39 -65.83 -21.59
CA LEU A 12 6.54 -64.73 -22.03
C LEU A 12 7.26 -63.42 -21.75
N ILE A 13 7.69 -62.72 -22.78
CA ILE A 13 8.17 -61.34 -22.70
C ILE A 13 6.95 -60.42 -22.64
N MET A 14 6.60 -59.96 -21.46
CA MET A 14 5.62 -58.91 -21.25
C MET A 14 6.26 -57.58 -21.66
N SER A 15 5.98 -57.10 -22.87
CA SER A 15 6.28 -55.72 -23.27
C SER A 15 5.39 -54.78 -22.48
N SER A 16 5.93 -54.22 -21.43
CA SER A 16 5.30 -53.10 -20.70
C SER A 16 5.46 -51.81 -21.52
N CYS A 17 4.44 -51.43 -22.24
CA CYS A 17 4.34 -50.06 -22.79
C CYS A 17 4.28 -49.07 -21.63
N LYS A 18 5.40 -48.40 -21.32
CA LYS A 18 5.39 -47.17 -20.56
C LYS A 18 4.61 -46.12 -21.35
N LYS A 19 3.39 -45.82 -20.91
CA LYS A 19 2.71 -44.59 -21.27
C LYS A 19 3.54 -43.42 -20.71
N GLU A 20 4.27 -42.73 -21.56
CA GLU A 20 4.74 -41.38 -21.24
C GLU A 20 3.50 -40.50 -21.04
N ASN A 21 3.25 -40.12 -19.78
CA ASN A 21 2.38 -39.01 -19.48
C ASN A 21 3.11 -37.75 -19.97
N THR A 22 2.87 -37.36 -21.21
CA THR A 22 3.01 -35.98 -21.61
C THR A 22 2.03 -35.19 -20.75
N ALA A 23 2.53 -34.57 -19.68
CA ALA A 23 1.80 -33.50 -19.03
C ALA A 23 1.46 -32.48 -20.11
N ASN A 24 0.21 -32.44 -20.54
CA ASN A 24 -0.34 -31.29 -21.20
C ASN A 24 -0.23 -30.15 -20.20
N ASP A 25 0.81 -29.33 -20.34
CA ASP A 25 0.79 -27.95 -19.92
C ASP A 25 -0.32 -27.28 -20.75
N THR A 26 -1.54 -27.41 -20.25
CA THR A 26 -2.61 -26.48 -20.60
C THR A 26 -2.10 -25.12 -20.15
N PRO A 27 -1.98 -24.14 -21.05
CA PRO A 27 -1.71 -22.78 -20.65
C PRO A 27 -2.74 -22.46 -19.56
N LYS A 28 -2.30 -22.08 -18.36
CA LYS A 28 -3.19 -21.48 -17.36
C LYS A 28 -3.90 -20.35 -18.09
N ASP A 29 -5.17 -20.58 -18.34
CA ASP A 29 -6.06 -19.60 -18.91
C ASP A 29 -5.99 -18.36 -18.00
N THR A 30 -5.19 -17.39 -18.41
CA THR A 30 -5.23 -16.03 -17.88
C THR A 30 -6.46 -15.37 -18.48
N ALA A 31 -7.63 -15.99 -18.29
CA ALA A 31 -8.89 -15.36 -18.58
C ALA A 31 -8.87 -14.04 -17.81
N VAL A 32 -8.85 -12.94 -18.54
CA VAL A 32 -9.11 -11.62 -18.02
C VAL A 32 -10.42 -11.77 -17.24
N LYS A 33 -10.34 -11.70 -15.91
CA LYS A 33 -11.53 -11.76 -15.06
C LYS A 33 -12.39 -10.58 -15.49
N SER A 34 -13.46 -10.86 -16.22
CA SER A 34 -14.39 -9.82 -16.59
C SER A 34 -15.26 -9.54 -15.38
N TYR A 35 -15.15 -8.33 -14.85
CA TYR A 35 -15.98 -7.83 -13.76
C TYR A 35 -17.38 -7.55 -14.28
N HIS A 36 -18.32 -8.51 -14.06
CA HIS A 36 -19.71 -8.42 -14.54
C HIS A 36 -20.73 -8.33 -13.42
N GLU A 37 -20.30 -8.10 -12.19
CA GLU A 37 -21.23 -7.96 -11.08
C GLU A 37 -22.12 -6.70 -11.28
N ASN A 38 -23.40 -6.81 -10.94
CA ASN A 38 -24.42 -5.79 -11.25
C ASN A 38 -24.07 -4.37 -10.76
N PHE A 39 -23.33 -4.24 -9.68
CA PHE A 39 -22.99 -2.95 -9.05
C PHE A 39 -21.53 -2.57 -9.17
N ARG A 40 -20.74 -3.35 -9.89
CA ARG A 40 -19.32 -3.01 -10.09
C ARG A 40 -19.17 -1.79 -11.00
N PRO A 41 -18.38 -0.79 -10.61
CA PRO A 41 -18.03 0.34 -11.48
C PRO A 41 -17.40 -0.14 -12.79
N GLN A 42 -17.75 0.51 -13.91
CA GLN A 42 -17.28 0.09 -15.23
C GLN A 42 -15.98 0.80 -15.65
N TYR A 43 -15.61 1.90 -15.01
CA TYR A 43 -14.40 2.67 -15.33
C TYR A 43 -13.69 3.27 -14.12
N HIS A 44 -14.23 3.13 -12.91
CA HIS A 44 -13.49 3.39 -11.68
C HIS A 44 -12.80 2.12 -11.23
N PHE A 45 -11.61 2.27 -10.62
CA PHE A 45 -10.93 1.15 -10.00
C PHE A 45 -11.82 0.54 -8.89
N SER A 46 -11.79 -0.78 -8.82
CA SER A 46 -12.29 -1.54 -7.68
C SER A 46 -11.48 -2.83 -7.54
N PRO A 47 -11.21 -3.31 -6.32
CA PRO A 47 -10.48 -4.56 -6.12
C PRO A 47 -11.26 -5.75 -6.69
N GLU A 48 -10.59 -6.87 -6.91
CA GLU A 48 -11.25 -8.09 -7.40
C GLU A 48 -12.35 -8.58 -6.46
N ALA A 49 -12.15 -8.47 -5.16
CA ALA A 49 -13.09 -8.88 -4.12
C ALA A 49 -12.77 -8.19 -2.79
N HIS A 50 -13.63 -8.38 -1.80
CA HIS A 50 -13.46 -7.99 -0.42
C HIS A 50 -13.60 -6.49 -0.13
N TRP A 51 -13.24 -6.09 1.09
CA TRP A 51 -13.42 -4.72 1.57
C TRP A 51 -12.38 -3.76 0.98
N MET A 52 -12.85 -2.62 0.54
CA MET A 52 -12.03 -1.48 0.16
C MET A 52 -12.65 -0.19 0.68
N ASN A 53 -11.82 0.75 1.15
CA ASN A 53 -12.22 2.14 1.40
C ASN A 53 -11.19 3.11 0.80
N ASP A 54 -10.51 3.91 1.57
CA ASP A 54 -9.70 5.05 1.12
C ASP A 54 -8.65 4.69 0.06
N PRO A 55 -8.55 5.45 -1.04
CA PRO A 55 -7.37 5.43 -1.88
C PRO A 55 -6.17 6.02 -1.13
N ASN A 56 -5.03 5.36 -1.22
CA ASN A 56 -3.80 5.73 -0.53
C ASN A 56 -2.65 5.84 -1.52
N GLY A 57 -1.60 6.55 -1.14
CA GLY A 57 -0.31 6.49 -1.80
C GLY A 57 -0.31 6.70 -3.30
N LEU A 58 -1.23 7.54 -3.82
CA LEU A 58 -1.28 7.87 -5.26
C LEU A 58 0.05 8.50 -5.66
N VAL A 59 0.81 7.82 -6.52
CA VAL A 59 2.12 8.28 -6.96
C VAL A 59 2.43 7.79 -8.38
N TYR A 60 3.15 8.63 -9.14
CA TYR A 60 3.69 8.27 -10.44
C TYR A 60 5.20 8.08 -10.33
N ASN A 61 5.70 6.95 -10.80
CA ASN A 61 7.13 6.68 -10.84
C ASN A 61 7.47 5.80 -12.05
N ASP A 62 8.51 6.17 -12.78
CA ASP A 62 9.08 5.41 -13.90
C ASP A 62 8.04 4.82 -14.86
N GLY A 63 7.13 5.70 -15.36
CA GLY A 63 6.09 5.33 -16.33
C GLY A 63 4.87 4.63 -15.72
N THR A 64 4.82 4.42 -14.41
CA THR A 64 3.77 3.67 -13.72
C THR A 64 3.02 4.57 -12.74
N TYR A 65 1.70 4.61 -12.83
CA TYR A 65 0.82 5.14 -11.81
C TYR A 65 0.55 4.04 -10.78
N HIS A 66 0.81 4.32 -9.51
CA HIS A 66 0.50 3.45 -8.40
C HIS A 66 -0.74 3.97 -7.67
N LEU A 67 -1.65 3.07 -7.36
CA LEU A 67 -2.79 3.28 -6.48
C LEU A 67 -2.69 2.25 -5.37
N PHE A 68 -2.49 2.71 -4.16
CA PHE A 68 -2.71 1.88 -2.99
C PHE A 68 -4.09 2.18 -2.41
N TYR A 69 -4.61 1.32 -1.56
CA TYR A 69 -5.93 1.50 -0.96
C TYR A 69 -6.08 0.70 0.32
N GLN A 70 -6.90 1.19 1.22
CA GLN A 70 -7.31 0.43 2.40
C GLN A 70 -7.99 -0.84 1.97
N PHE A 71 -7.52 -1.98 2.44
CA PHE A 71 -7.95 -3.29 2.00
C PHE A 71 -8.04 -4.29 3.16
N TYR A 72 -9.13 -5.05 3.22
CA TYR A 72 -9.20 -6.21 4.09
C TYR A 72 -9.40 -7.46 3.24
N PRO A 73 -8.41 -8.36 3.13
CA PRO A 73 -8.42 -9.47 2.18
C PRO A 73 -9.34 -10.63 2.57
N ASP A 74 -9.81 -10.70 3.81
CA ASP A 74 -10.51 -11.88 4.33
C ASP A 74 -12.03 -11.73 4.36
N SER A 75 -12.56 -10.51 4.14
CA SER A 75 -14.01 -10.28 4.26
C SER A 75 -14.49 -9.06 3.46
N THR A 76 -15.81 -8.94 3.32
CA THR A 76 -16.52 -7.80 2.73
C THR A 76 -16.98 -6.77 3.78
N VAL A 77 -16.53 -6.91 5.02
CA VAL A 77 -16.74 -5.95 6.11
C VAL A 77 -15.39 -5.41 6.56
N TRP A 78 -15.41 -4.26 7.23
CA TRP A 78 -14.20 -3.66 7.79
C TRP A 78 -13.49 -4.61 8.77
N GLY A 79 -12.17 -4.66 8.75
CA GLY A 79 -11.35 -5.52 9.58
C GLY A 79 -9.89 -5.06 9.63
N PRO A 80 -8.94 -5.95 9.94
CA PRO A 80 -7.51 -5.62 9.93
C PRO A 80 -7.07 -5.06 8.57
N MET A 81 -6.85 -3.74 8.52
CA MET A 81 -6.53 -3.03 7.27
C MET A 81 -5.11 -3.30 6.80
N HIS A 82 -5.01 -3.55 5.52
CA HIS A 82 -3.79 -3.66 4.71
C HIS A 82 -3.76 -2.50 3.70
N TRP A 83 -2.65 -2.31 3.01
CA TRP A 83 -2.66 -1.60 1.74
C TRP A 83 -2.70 -2.59 0.59
N GLY A 84 -3.84 -2.65 -0.11
CA GLY A 84 -3.93 -3.23 -1.43
C GLY A 84 -3.16 -2.37 -2.43
N HIS A 85 -2.84 -2.91 -3.61
CA HIS A 85 -2.06 -2.23 -4.62
C HIS A 85 -2.60 -2.50 -6.03
N ALA A 86 -2.62 -1.47 -6.84
CA ALA A 86 -2.88 -1.56 -8.27
C ALA A 86 -1.96 -0.62 -9.04
N THR A 87 -1.65 -0.99 -10.28
CA THR A 87 -0.81 -0.19 -11.17
C THR A 87 -1.53 0.11 -12.48
N SER A 88 -1.17 1.24 -13.12
CA SER A 88 -1.68 1.65 -14.42
C SER A 88 -0.64 2.45 -15.19
N GLU A 89 -0.67 2.36 -16.52
CA GLU A 89 0.10 3.24 -17.40
C GLU A 89 -0.72 4.43 -17.92
N ASP A 90 -2.06 4.39 -17.77
CA ASP A 90 -2.99 5.35 -18.41
C ASP A 90 -4.11 5.87 -17.48
N LEU A 91 -4.11 5.50 -16.19
CA LEU A 91 -5.15 5.82 -15.18
C LEU A 91 -6.55 5.27 -15.49
N ARG A 92 -6.69 4.45 -16.53
CA ARG A 92 -7.97 3.86 -16.95
C ARG A 92 -7.97 2.35 -16.81
N ASN A 93 -6.87 1.72 -17.22
CA ASN A 93 -6.70 0.29 -17.17
C ASN A 93 -5.78 -0.04 -15.99
N TRP A 94 -6.35 -0.68 -14.98
CA TRP A 94 -5.65 -1.00 -13.75
C TRP A 94 -5.36 -2.50 -13.66
N LYS A 95 -4.15 -2.82 -13.24
CA LYS A 95 -3.72 -4.17 -12.92
C LYS A 95 -3.64 -4.30 -11.40
N ASN A 96 -4.34 -5.29 -10.84
CA ASN A 96 -4.17 -5.64 -9.42
C ASN A 96 -2.79 -6.25 -9.20
N GLU A 97 -2.11 -5.76 -8.17
CA GLU A 97 -0.81 -6.25 -7.73
C GLU A 97 -0.97 -6.96 -6.36
N PRO A 98 0.05 -7.67 -5.89
CA PRO A 98 0.03 -8.22 -4.53
C PRO A 98 -0.18 -7.13 -3.47
N ILE A 99 -0.66 -7.50 -2.28
CA ILE A 99 -0.77 -6.61 -1.12
C ILE A 99 0.60 -5.95 -0.87
N ALA A 100 0.63 -4.63 -0.78
CA ALA A 100 1.85 -3.87 -0.59
C ALA A 100 2.29 -3.83 0.88
N LEU A 101 1.35 -3.64 1.80
CA LEU A 101 1.62 -3.56 3.24
C LEU A 101 0.60 -4.40 4.02
N GLU A 102 1.12 -5.25 4.87
CA GLU A 102 0.35 -6.08 5.79
C GLU A 102 0.48 -5.58 7.23
N PRO A 103 -0.53 -5.78 8.11
CA PRO A 103 -0.41 -5.55 9.54
C PRO A 103 0.81 -6.26 10.15
N ASP A 104 1.31 -5.72 11.26
CA ASP A 104 2.36 -6.34 12.08
C ASP A 104 2.08 -6.09 13.58
N GLU A 105 3.11 -6.29 14.41
CA GLU A 105 3.03 -6.08 15.85
C GLU A 105 2.75 -4.64 16.28
N LEU A 106 2.99 -3.66 15.39
CA LEU A 106 2.68 -2.24 15.64
C LEU A 106 1.22 -1.90 15.34
N GLY A 107 0.52 -2.71 14.54
CA GLY A 107 -0.91 -2.52 14.29
C GLY A 107 -1.34 -2.73 12.86
N TYR A 108 -2.58 -2.31 12.57
CA TYR A 108 -3.16 -2.29 11.23
C TYR A 108 -2.57 -1.14 10.42
N ILE A 109 -2.60 -1.27 9.09
CA ILE A 109 -2.07 -0.26 8.18
C ILE A 109 -3.22 0.64 7.72
N PHE A 110 -3.36 1.80 8.37
CA PHE A 110 -4.35 2.81 8.01
C PHE A 110 -3.86 3.72 6.88
N SER A 111 -4.69 4.68 6.52
CA SER A 111 -4.48 5.56 5.36
C SER A 111 -3.20 6.37 5.42
N GLY A 112 -2.78 6.85 4.26
CA GLY A 112 -1.58 7.64 4.09
C GLY A 112 -1.25 7.96 2.64
N SER A 113 -0.02 8.34 2.37
CA SER A 113 0.46 8.82 1.08
C SER A 113 1.77 8.16 0.66
N ALA A 114 2.18 8.37 -0.60
CA ALA A 114 3.48 7.92 -1.10
C ALA A 114 4.18 9.04 -1.87
N VAL A 115 5.51 9.02 -1.81
CA VAL A 115 6.39 9.94 -2.55
C VAL A 115 7.61 9.20 -3.08
N VAL A 116 8.20 9.71 -4.16
CA VAL A 116 9.52 9.26 -4.61
C VAL A 116 10.57 10.20 -4.00
N ASP A 117 11.50 9.66 -3.23
CA ASP A 117 12.61 10.41 -2.66
C ASP A 117 13.77 10.51 -3.67
N HIS A 118 13.56 11.32 -4.71
CA HIS A 118 14.51 11.46 -5.83
C HIS A 118 15.94 11.80 -5.42
N ASN A 119 16.10 12.50 -4.31
CA ASN A 119 17.41 12.90 -3.80
C ASN A 119 18.00 11.89 -2.81
N ASN A 120 17.28 10.79 -2.55
CA ASN A 120 17.63 9.82 -1.50
C ASN A 120 17.95 10.49 -0.15
N SER A 121 17.14 11.48 0.20
CA SER A 121 17.30 12.25 1.44
C SER A 121 17.12 11.38 2.68
N SER A 122 16.31 10.33 2.58
CA SER A 122 16.12 9.34 3.63
C SER A 122 17.28 8.39 3.82
N GLY A 123 18.17 8.27 2.82
CA GLY A 123 19.25 7.29 2.83
C GLY A 123 18.80 5.84 2.70
N LEU A 124 17.51 5.59 2.36
CA LEU A 124 16.94 4.24 2.25
C LEU A 124 17.15 3.59 0.88
N GLY A 125 17.64 4.36 -0.10
CA GLY A 125 18.02 3.91 -1.44
C GLY A 125 19.42 4.37 -1.83
N THR A 126 19.59 4.68 -3.11
CA THR A 126 20.80 5.32 -3.66
C THR A 126 20.41 6.43 -4.63
N ALA A 127 21.38 7.24 -5.08
CA ALA A 127 21.12 8.27 -6.09
C ALA A 127 20.66 7.67 -7.43
N GLU A 128 21.14 6.47 -7.78
CA GLU A 128 20.78 5.75 -9.01
C GLU A 128 19.48 4.96 -8.87
N ASN A 129 19.06 4.68 -7.62
CA ASN A 129 17.83 3.95 -7.30
C ASN A 129 17.14 4.62 -6.12
N PRO A 130 16.47 5.78 -6.35
CA PRO A 130 15.74 6.51 -5.31
C PRO A 130 14.56 5.68 -4.79
N PRO A 131 14.31 5.68 -3.47
CA PRO A 131 13.25 4.87 -2.91
C PRO A 131 11.87 5.50 -3.16
N LEU A 132 10.88 4.64 -3.43
CA LEU A 132 9.47 4.97 -3.28
C LEU A 132 9.10 4.78 -1.81
N ILE A 133 8.73 5.85 -1.14
CA ILE A 133 8.38 5.86 0.28
C ILE A 133 6.87 5.90 0.45
N ALA A 134 6.31 4.94 1.16
CA ALA A 134 4.95 4.96 1.67
C ALA A 134 4.97 5.44 3.12
N MET A 135 4.19 6.47 3.45
CA MET A 135 3.96 6.93 4.81
C MET A 135 2.50 6.67 5.18
N PHE A 136 2.27 6.03 6.31
CA PHE A 136 0.96 5.54 6.71
C PHE A 136 0.77 5.62 8.22
N THR A 137 -0.48 5.50 8.65
CA THR A 137 -0.79 5.40 10.07
C THR A 137 -0.82 3.95 10.52
N TYR A 138 -0.07 3.63 11.56
CA TYR A 138 -0.32 2.43 12.35
C TYR A 138 -1.52 2.66 13.27
N HIS A 139 -2.44 1.71 13.29
CA HIS A 139 -3.58 1.68 14.21
C HIS A 139 -3.45 0.47 15.13
N GLU A 140 -3.14 0.69 16.40
CA GLU A 140 -3.00 -0.37 17.40
C GLU A 140 -4.39 -0.74 17.95
N PRO A 141 -4.92 -1.94 17.60
CA PRO A 141 -6.31 -2.27 17.88
C PRO A 141 -6.62 -2.44 19.37
N LYS A 142 -5.67 -2.86 20.19
CA LYS A 142 -5.89 -3.04 21.62
C LYS A 142 -6.03 -1.70 22.34
N GLY A 143 -5.22 -0.71 21.97
CA GLY A 143 -5.34 0.65 22.49
C GLY A 143 -6.66 1.29 22.09
N ALA A 144 -7.06 1.10 20.81
CA ALA A 144 -8.36 1.56 20.33
C ALA A 144 -9.53 0.92 21.09
N GLU A 145 -9.50 -0.40 21.33
CA GLU A 145 -10.50 -1.11 22.11
C GLU A 145 -10.53 -0.63 23.59
N ALA A 146 -9.34 -0.45 24.16
CA ALA A 146 -9.18 0.07 25.52
C ALA A 146 -9.47 1.57 25.64
N LYS A 147 -9.71 2.26 24.51
CA LYS A 147 -9.95 3.73 24.42
C LYS A 147 -8.79 4.54 25.02
N THR A 148 -7.55 4.10 24.83
CA THR A 148 -6.39 4.94 25.06
C THR A 148 -6.36 6.05 24.00
N THR A 149 -5.46 6.99 24.09
CA THR A 149 -5.39 8.12 23.15
C THR A 149 -4.17 8.05 22.23
N ASP A 150 -3.28 7.09 22.45
CA ASP A 150 -1.97 6.95 21.81
C ASP A 150 -1.90 5.80 20.78
N TYR A 151 -3.05 5.25 20.41
CA TYR A 151 -3.15 4.05 19.54
C TYR A 151 -2.91 4.29 18.05
N GLN A 152 -2.64 5.56 17.64
CA GLN A 152 -2.31 5.90 16.25
C GLN A 152 -1.00 6.70 16.20
N TYR A 153 -0.12 6.33 15.29
CA TYR A 153 1.19 6.95 15.06
C TYR A 153 1.66 6.66 13.64
N GLN A 154 2.60 7.47 13.09
CA GLN A 154 2.94 7.34 11.68
C GLN A 154 4.20 6.50 11.49
N GLY A 155 4.13 5.60 10.52
CA GLY A 155 5.25 4.78 10.07
C GLY A 155 5.54 4.97 8.59
N ILE A 156 6.71 4.50 8.16
CA ILE A 156 7.10 4.43 6.76
C ILE A 156 7.49 3.03 6.33
N ALA A 157 7.31 2.76 5.05
CA ALA A 157 7.90 1.65 4.34
C ALA A 157 8.50 2.16 3.02
N TYR A 158 9.45 1.44 2.46
CA TYR A 158 10.11 1.84 1.24
C TYR A 158 10.24 0.69 0.25
N SER A 159 10.21 1.03 -1.03
CA SER A 159 10.43 0.12 -2.16
C SER A 159 11.61 0.58 -2.98
N LEU A 160 12.45 -0.38 -3.40
CA LEU A 160 13.59 -0.17 -4.30
C LEU A 160 13.38 -0.86 -5.66
N ASP A 161 12.19 -1.37 -5.91
CA ASP A 161 11.82 -2.14 -7.10
C ASP A 161 10.56 -1.61 -7.80
N ASN A 162 10.37 -0.29 -7.72
CA ASN A 162 9.22 0.42 -8.27
C ASN A 162 7.88 -0.12 -7.71
N GLY A 163 7.77 -0.23 -6.39
CA GLY A 163 6.53 -0.56 -5.70
C GLY A 163 6.12 -2.03 -5.75
N LYS A 164 6.95 -2.95 -6.29
CA LYS A 164 6.64 -4.38 -6.33
C LYS A 164 6.71 -5.03 -4.96
N SER A 165 7.62 -4.55 -4.12
CA SER A 165 7.74 -4.97 -2.73
C SER A 165 8.09 -3.78 -1.83
N PHE A 166 7.68 -3.86 -0.56
CA PHE A 166 7.97 -2.85 0.44
C PHE A 166 8.66 -3.46 1.66
N THR A 167 9.63 -2.72 2.19
CA THR A 167 10.28 -3.01 3.47
C THR A 167 9.86 -1.96 4.47
N LYS A 168 9.27 -2.36 5.58
CA LYS A 168 8.95 -1.44 6.69
C LYS A 168 10.23 -0.93 7.33
N TYR A 169 10.28 0.35 7.64
CA TYR A 169 11.46 0.94 8.27
C TYR A 169 11.63 0.42 9.69
N ALA A 170 12.84 -0.06 10.01
CA ALA A 170 13.10 -0.68 11.31
C ALA A 170 13.02 0.30 12.50
N GLY A 171 13.08 1.61 12.23
CA GLY A 171 12.95 2.66 13.24
C GLY A 171 11.53 3.20 13.42
N ASN A 172 10.51 2.55 12.86
CA ASN A 172 9.12 2.96 13.07
C ASN A 172 8.72 2.92 14.56
N PRO A 173 7.83 3.83 15.02
CA PRO A 173 7.20 4.92 14.26
C PRO A 173 8.14 6.12 14.03
N VAL A 174 8.04 6.79 12.87
CA VAL A 174 8.79 8.02 12.56
C VAL A 174 8.10 9.28 13.10
N VAL A 175 6.78 9.24 13.33
CA VAL A 175 6.04 10.28 14.06
C VAL A 175 5.25 9.60 15.18
N PRO A 176 5.84 9.46 16.37
CA PRO A 176 5.16 8.91 17.52
C PRO A 176 4.07 9.86 18.03
N ASN A 177 3.05 9.32 18.68
CA ASN A 177 1.96 10.10 19.28
C ASN A 177 2.27 10.44 20.76
N ASN A 178 3.29 11.26 20.98
CA ASN A 178 3.74 11.60 22.32
C ASN A 178 2.79 12.55 23.08
N GLU A 179 1.88 13.21 22.36
CA GLU A 179 0.91 14.14 22.93
C GLU A 179 -0.42 13.48 23.27
N ASN A 180 -0.54 12.16 23.04
CA ASN A 180 -1.75 11.38 23.28
C ASN A 180 -2.97 11.95 22.54
N LEU A 181 -2.82 12.27 21.26
CA LEU A 181 -3.85 12.83 20.42
C LEU A 181 -4.78 11.73 19.90
N VAL A 182 -6.07 11.92 20.06
CA VAL A 182 -7.08 11.03 19.48
C VAL A 182 -7.18 11.29 17.98
N ASP A 183 -7.41 10.23 17.20
CA ASP A 183 -7.55 10.32 15.74
C ASP A 183 -6.35 10.99 15.05
N PHE A 184 -5.14 10.60 15.45
CA PHE A 184 -3.86 11.12 14.96
C PHE A 184 -3.41 10.31 13.74
N ARG A 185 -3.91 10.65 12.53
CA ARG A 185 -3.81 9.79 11.34
C ARG A 185 -3.77 10.51 10.00
N ASP A 186 -3.73 9.71 8.94
CA ASP A 186 -3.85 10.07 7.53
C ASP A 186 -2.75 11.03 7.04
N PRO A 187 -1.48 10.62 7.10
CA PRO A 187 -0.35 11.47 6.73
C PRO A 187 -0.30 11.71 5.22
N LYS A 188 -0.31 12.97 4.82
CA LYS A 188 -0.02 13.44 3.46
C LYS A 188 1.36 14.07 3.43
N VAL A 189 2.28 13.48 2.66
CA VAL A 189 3.65 13.97 2.49
C VAL A 189 3.84 14.54 1.09
N PHE A 190 4.58 15.64 0.98
CA PHE A 190 5.03 16.21 -0.30
C PHE A 190 6.33 17.00 -0.12
N TRP A 191 7.08 17.19 -1.21
CA TRP A 191 8.23 18.06 -1.23
C TRP A 191 7.80 19.51 -1.45
N HIS A 192 8.27 20.43 -0.63
CA HIS A 192 8.00 21.86 -0.74
C HIS A 192 9.26 22.58 -1.20
N GLU A 193 9.26 22.99 -2.48
CA GLU A 193 10.43 23.56 -3.16
C GLU A 193 10.97 24.80 -2.47
N ASP A 194 10.09 25.75 -2.12
CA ASP A 194 10.53 27.05 -1.56
C ASP A 194 11.25 26.90 -0.22
N SER A 195 10.87 25.94 0.61
CA SER A 195 11.54 25.67 1.89
C SER A 195 12.64 24.62 1.79
N ASN A 196 12.73 23.90 0.67
CA ASN A 196 13.63 22.78 0.47
C ASN A 196 13.47 21.71 1.58
N LYS A 197 12.22 21.36 1.88
CA LYS A 197 11.82 20.43 2.95
C LYS A 197 10.72 19.49 2.49
N TRP A 198 10.69 18.33 3.07
CA TRP A 198 9.49 17.50 3.11
C TRP A 198 8.47 18.13 4.07
N ILE A 199 7.23 18.21 3.64
CA ILE A 199 6.11 18.65 4.47
C ILE A 199 5.18 17.47 4.68
N LEU A 200 4.74 17.30 5.90
CA LEU A 200 3.72 16.34 6.31
C LEU A 200 2.53 17.10 6.86
N VAL A 201 1.35 16.79 6.34
CA VAL A 201 0.07 17.22 6.92
C VAL A 201 -0.68 15.95 7.36
N LEU A 202 -1.14 15.92 8.58
CA LEU A 202 -1.99 14.85 9.11
C LEU A 202 -3.11 15.44 9.95
N VAL A 203 -4.08 14.63 10.35
CA VAL A 203 -5.17 15.10 11.22
C VAL A 203 -4.99 14.62 12.66
N ALA A 204 -5.52 15.41 13.59
CA ALA A 204 -5.64 15.07 15.00
C ALA A 204 -7.03 15.49 15.47
N GLY A 205 -7.98 14.56 15.39
CA GLY A 205 -9.38 14.83 15.66
C GLY A 205 -9.99 15.76 14.62
N ASP A 206 -10.19 17.02 14.97
CA ASP A 206 -10.88 18.02 14.17
C ASP A 206 -9.97 19.16 13.67
N ARG A 207 -8.68 18.91 13.55
CA ARG A 207 -7.69 19.86 13.03
C ARG A 207 -6.59 19.17 12.23
N ALA A 208 -5.93 19.91 11.37
CA ALA A 208 -4.73 19.46 10.67
C ALA A 208 -3.47 19.91 11.44
N MET A 209 -2.47 19.03 11.48
CA MET A 209 -1.15 19.32 12.05
C MET A 209 -0.11 19.27 10.93
N ILE A 210 0.84 20.20 10.96
CA ILE A 210 1.85 20.37 9.91
C ILE A 210 3.23 20.18 10.53
N TYR A 211 4.04 19.34 9.85
CA TYR A 211 5.42 19.04 10.22
C TYR A 211 6.34 19.25 9.02
N ASN A 212 7.64 19.40 9.28
CA ASN A 212 8.65 19.33 8.24
C ASN A 212 9.75 18.31 8.57
N SER A 213 10.47 17.90 7.52
CA SER A 213 11.63 17.01 7.63
C SER A 213 12.65 17.30 6.54
N ASP A 214 13.92 17.02 6.82
CA ASP A 214 14.98 16.97 5.82
C ASP A 214 15.11 15.59 5.15
N ASN A 215 14.58 14.53 5.78
CA ASN A 215 14.97 13.16 5.45
C ASN A 215 13.81 12.14 5.52
N LEU A 216 12.54 12.59 5.64
CA LEU A 216 11.36 11.71 5.76
C LEU A 216 11.33 10.82 7.03
N ILE A 217 12.33 10.90 7.88
CA ILE A 217 12.49 10.08 9.09
C ILE A 217 12.31 10.93 10.34
N ASP A 218 13.05 12.05 10.41
CA ASP A 218 13.03 12.96 11.55
C ASP A 218 12.09 14.13 11.27
N TRP A 219 10.98 14.21 12.01
CA TRP A 219 9.93 15.18 11.78
C TRP A 219 9.87 16.23 12.92
N THR A 220 9.73 17.48 12.51
CA THR A 220 9.59 18.62 13.44
C THR A 220 8.22 19.25 13.25
N TYR A 221 7.45 19.38 14.33
CA TYR A 221 6.18 20.09 14.33
C TYR A 221 6.37 21.57 13.98
N LEU A 222 5.49 22.09 13.11
CA LEU A 222 5.51 23.50 12.69
C LEU A 222 4.30 24.28 13.21
N SER A 223 3.10 23.79 12.91
CA SER A 223 1.85 24.50 13.19
C SER A 223 0.64 23.57 13.09
N GLU A 224 -0.51 24.11 13.44
CA GLU A 224 -1.81 23.47 13.24
C GLU A 224 -2.77 24.41 12.49
N PHE A 225 -3.75 23.81 11.81
CA PHE A 225 -4.82 24.54 11.13
C PHE A 225 -6.18 23.95 11.49
N GLY A 226 -7.17 24.79 11.68
CA GLY A 226 -8.56 24.38 11.85
C GLY A 226 -9.04 24.33 13.29
N LYS A 227 -8.17 24.35 14.30
CA LYS A 227 -8.54 24.17 15.72
C LYS A 227 -9.75 25.00 16.19
N ASP A 228 -9.86 26.23 15.69
CA ASP A 228 -10.95 27.15 16.05
C ASP A 228 -11.67 27.68 14.81
N ILE A 229 -11.52 27.04 13.65
CA ILE A 229 -12.00 27.52 12.36
C ILE A 229 -12.61 26.36 11.57
N GLY A 230 -13.82 26.52 11.07
CA GLY A 230 -14.49 25.55 10.23
C GLY A 230 -15.53 24.71 10.94
N ALA A 231 -15.79 23.51 10.45
CA ALA A 231 -16.79 22.60 11.01
C ALA A 231 -16.11 21.59 11.95
N HIS A 232 -16.64 21.44 13.15
CA HIS A 232 -16.15 20.56 14.21
C HIS A 232 -17.19 19.50 14.63
N GLY A 233 -18.10 19.13 13.71
CA GLY A 233 -19.15 18.14 13.97
C GLY A 233 -18.73 16.69 13.81
N GLY A 234 -17.46 16.43 13.50
CA GLY A 234 -16.90 15.10 13.30
C GLY A 234 -15.38 15.14 13.20
N VAL A 235 -14.77 13.96 13.05
CA VAL A 235 -13.34 13.81 12.84
C VAL A 235 -12.99 14.25 11.42
N TRP A 236 -11.89 14.97 11.26
CA TRP A 236 -11.31 15.23 9.94
C TRP A 236 -10.50 14.03 9.49
N GLU A 237 -10.50 13.77 8.19
CA GLU A 237 -9.83 12.61 7.60
C GLU A 237 -9.17 12.97 6.27
N CYS A 238 -8.15 12.24 5.87
CA CYS A 238 -7.48 12.28 4.57
C CYS A 238 -7.14 13.71 4.09
N PRO A 239 -6.37 14.50 4.86
CA PRO A 239 -6.04 15.87 4.48
C PRO A 239 -5.16 15.88 3.23
N ASP A 240 -5.31 16.93 2.42
CA ASP A 240 -4.37 17.23 1.34
C ASP A 240 -4.03 18.73 1.36
N LEU A 241 -2.80 19.06 0.97
CA LEU A 241 -2.32 20.43 0.86
C LEU A 241 -1.54 20.57 -0.45
N PHE A 242 -1.96 21.48 -1.30
CA PHE A 242 -1.36 21.71 -2.61
C PHE A 242 -1.52 23.16 -3.06
N PRO A 243 -0.61 23.68 -3.90
CA PRO A 243 -0.70 25.06 -4.36
C PRO A 243 -1.77 25.23 -5.42
N LEU A 244 -2.50 26.35 -5.36
CA LEU A 244 -3.44 26.77 -6.39
C LEU A 244 -3.17 28.21 -6.79
N THR A 245 -3.18 28.47 -8.09
CA THR A 245 -3.05 29.83 -8.63
C THR A 245 -4.42 30.49 -8.69
N VAL A 246 -4.56 31.60 -7.99
CA VAL A 246 -5.76 32.46 -8.05
C VAL A 246 -5.85 33.08 -9.42
N LYS A 247 -6.90 32.75 -10.18
CA LYS A 247 -7.05 33.12 -11.60
C LYS A 247 -7.03 34.63 -11.82
N GLU A 248 -7.63 35.40 -10.93
CA GLU A 248 -7.80 36.87 -11.01
C GLU A 248 -6.49 37.61 -10.73
N THR A 249 -5.64 37.11 -9.87
CA THR A 249 -4.42 37.78 -9.43
C THR A 249 -3.14 37.19 -9.95
N GLY A 250 -3.18 35.93 -10.39
CA GLY A 250 -1.98 35.14 -10.73
C GLY A 250 -1.16 34.71 -9.50
N GLU A 251 -1.60 35.01 -8.29
CA GLU A 251 -0.93 34.66 -7.06
C GLU A 251 -1.14 33.18 -6.74
N THR A 252 -0.07 32.45 -6.41
CA THR A 252 -0.16 31.07 -5.92
C THR A 252 -0.37 31.08 -4.40
N LYS A 253 -1.36 30.33 -3.95
CA LYS A 253 -1.67 30.09 -2.51
C LYS A 253 -1.64 28.60 -2.20
N TRP A 254 -1.27 28.31 -0.98
CA TRP A 254 -1.30 26.96 -0.38
C TRP A 254 -2.53 26.81 0.49
#